data_fdd2490c64552c136f399a28560dc08c
#
_entry.id   fdd2490c64552c136f399a28560dc08c
#
_cell.length_a   1.000
_cell.length_b   1.000
_cell.length_c   1.000
_cell.angle_alpha   90.00
_cell.angle_beta   90.00
_cell.angle_gamma   90.00
#
_symmetry.space_group_name_H-M   'P 1'
#
loop_
_entity.id
_entity.type
_entity.pdbx_description
1 polymer ?
#
loop_
_entity_poly.entity_id
_entity_poly.type
_entity_poly.pdbx_seq_one_letter_code
_entity_poly.pdbx_strand_id
1 'polypeptide(L)'
;TLKYDKPQYTNVNYPYPVDPPYVPDENPCGLYLRRFCMNAEDLTQKIYLNFEGVDSCFYLWINEQFAGYSQVSHSTSEFDITDLLNEGENSVAVLVVKWCDGSYFEDQDKFRMSGIFRDVYLIRRPLAHIRDYFVKTTVSDDLSHADIRVEMDFIGLPDVTAELYDAEGALLESTAGAEPNFALENPHLWNAEDPYQYTIVFRTADEVIEQKVGIS
;
A
#
# COMPACT_ATOMS: atom_id res chain seq x y z
N THR A 1 -20.10 -19.49 -11.75
CA THR A 1 -19.77 -19.60 -13.19
C THR A 1 -19.61 -18.20 -13.74
N LEU A 2 -18.40 -17.81 -14.08
CA LEU A 2 -18.15 -16.51 -14.71
C LEU A 2 -18.80 -16.51 -16.09
N LYS A 3 -19.74 -15.61 -16.30
CA LYS A 3 -20.52 -15.51 -17.54
C LYS A 3 -19.71 -14.83 -18.66
N TYR A 4 -18.74 -14.00 -18.30
CA TYR A 4 -18.06 -13.07 -19.20
C TYR A 4 -16.61 -13.43 -19.48
N ASP A 5 -15.88 -13.92 -18.48
CA ASP A 5 -14.50 -14.34 -18.64
C ASP A 5 -14.18 -15.51 -17.70
N LYS A 6 -13.06 -16.20 -17.95
CA LYS A 6 -12.62 -17.35 -17.15
C LYS A 6 -11.17 -17.14 -16.72
N PRO A 7 -10.81 -17.52 -15.50
CA PRO A 7 -9.41 -17.61 -15.11
C PRO A 7 -8.65 -18.53 -16.05
N GLN A 8 -7.46 -18.10 -16.46
CA GLN A 8 -6.55 -18.89 -17.29
C GLN A 8 -5.34 -19.27 -16.45
N TYR A 9 -4.92 -20.52 -16.56
CA TYR A 9 -3.66 -20.96 -16.00
C TYR A 9 -2.60 -20.95 -17.10
N THR A 10 -1.52 -20.23 -16.84
CA THR A 10 -0.34 -20.20 -17.71
C THR A 10 0.90 -20.47 -16.85
N ASN A 11 1.80 -21.27 -17.37
CA ASN A 11 3.04 -21.67 -16.70
C ASN A 11 4.25 -21.25 -17.56
N VAL A 12 4.42 -21.90 -18.70
CA VAL A 12 5.57 -21.66 -19.60
C VAL A 12 5.19 -21.00 -20.92
N ASN A 13 3.91 -20.92 -21.19
CA ASN A 13 3.39 -20.35 -22.45
C ASN A 13 2.56 -19.11 -22.16
N TYR A 14 2.84 -18.03 -22.89
CA TYR A 14 1.97 -16.86 -22.86
C TYR A 14 0.56 -17.20 -23.38
N PRO A 15 -0.49 -16.58 -22.85
CA PRO A 15 -1.86 -16.80 -23.30
C PRO A 15 -2.15 -16.22 -24.68
N TYR A 16 -1.20 -15.49 -25.28
CA TYR A 16 -1.26 -14.86 -26.59
C TYR A 16 0.15 -14.80 -27.23
N PRO A 17 0.28 -14.50 -28.54
CA PRO A 17 1.57 -14.40 -29.22
C PRO A 17 2.48 -13.36 -28.55
N VAL A 18 3.77 -13.70 -28.40
CA VAL A 18 4.77 -12.83 -27.78
C VAL A 18 5.25 -11.80 -28.81
N ASP A 19 4.82 -10.55 -28.64
CA ASP A 19 5.22 -9.41 -29.48
C ASP A 19 5.22 -8.10 -28.64
N PRO A 20 6.06 -7.98 -27.59
CA PRO A 20 6.03 -6.82 -26.70
C PRO A 20 6.43 -5.53 -27.44
N PRO A 21 5.80 -4.39 -27.16
CA PRO A 21 4.83 -4.18 -26.07
C PRO A 21 3.37 -4.42 -26.46
N TYR A 22 3.12 -4.97 -27.65
CA TYR A 22 1.77 -5.12 -28.20
C TYR A 22 1.01 -6.27 -27.55
N VAL A 23 -0.26 -6.05 -27.26
CA VAL A 23 -1.20 -7.04 -26.73
C VAL A 23 -2.28 -7.33 -27.78
N PRO A 24 -3.06 -8.42 -27.65
CA PRO A 24 -4.10 -8.74 -28.62
C PRO A 24 -5.11 -7.61 -28.83
N ASP A 25 -5.56 -7.41 -30.07
CA ASP A 25 -6.64 -6.48 -30.41
C ASP A 25 -7.96 -6.88 -29.72
N GLU A 26 -8.23 -8.20 -29.62
CA GLU A 26 -9.31 -8.74 -28.80
C GLU A 26 -8.89 -8.70 -27.32
N ASN A 27 -9.07 -7.54 -26.71
CA ASN A 27 -8.70 -7.27 -25.33
C ASN A 27 -9.96 -6.99 -24.50
N PRO A 28 -10.55 -8.00 -23.85
CA PRO A 28 -11.73 -7.82 -23.02
C PRO A 28 -11.50 -6.79 -21.91
N CYS A 29 -12.53 -5.99 -21.62
CA CYS A 29 -12.50 -5.05 -20.51
C CYS A 29 -13.77 -5.14 -19.68
N GLY A 30 -13.65 -4.78 -18.39
CA GLY A 30 -14.76 -4.69 -17.45
C GLY A 30 -14.93 -3.27 -16.96
N LEU A 31 -16.15 -2.74 -17.04
CA LEU A 31 -16.49 -1.45 -16.47
C LEU A 31 -17.22 -1.65 -15.13
N TYR A 32 -16.61 -1.16 -14.05
CA TYR A 32 -17.18 -1.17 -12.71
C TYR A 32 -17.66 0.22 -12.35
N LEU A 33 -18.90 0.33 -11.92
CA LEU A 33 -19.52 1.60 -11.51
C LEU A 33 -20.07 1.45 -10.10
N ARG A 34 -19.75 2.41 -9.22
CA ARG A 34 -20.29 2.47 -7.86
C ARG A 34 -20.58 3.91 -7.45
N ARG A 35 -21.61 4.09 -6.62
CA ARG A 35 -21.89 5.36 -5.94
C ARG A 35 -21.62 5.21 -4.46
N PHE A 36 -21.18 6.29 -3.83
CA PHE A 36 -20.92 6.40 -2.40
C PHE A 36 -21.17 7.83 -1.93
N CYS A 37 -21.33 8.00 -0.63
CA CYS A 37 -21.59 9.33 -0.05
C CYS A 37 -20.44 9.75 0.84
N MET A 38 -20.09 11.04 0.79
CA MET A 38 -19.16 11.72 1.68
C MET A 38 -19.90 12.81 2.44
N ASN A 39 -19.59 12.98 3.72
CA ASN A 39 -20.10 14.10 4.50
C ASN A 39 -19.05 15.23 4.57
N ALA A 40 -19.47 16.41 5.08
CA ALA A 40 -18.59 17.56 5.17
C ALA A 40 -17.36 17.33 6.06
N GLU A 41 -17.49 16.50 7.11
CA GLU A 41 -16.39 16.13 8.01
C GLU A 41 -15.33 15.29 7.28
N ASP A 42 -15.76 14.32 6.47
CA ASP A 42 -14.86 13.50 5.65
C ASP A 42 -13.97 14.36 4.75
N LEU A 43 -14.54 15.43 4.18
CA LEU A 43 -13.83 16.33 3.26
C LEU A 43 -12.84 17.29 3.94
N THR A 44 -12.74 17.26 5.26
CA THR A 44 -11.68 17.97 6.00
C THR A 44 -10.37 17.19 6.06
N GLN A 45 -10.34 15.98 5.50
CA GLN A 45 -9.21 15.05 5.54
C GLN A 45 -8.68 14.77 4.13
N LYS A 46 -7.52 14.13 4.04
CA LYS A 46 -7.05 13.49 2.82
C LYS A 46 -7.81 12.18 2.61
N ILE A 47 -8.27 11.96 1.39
CA ILE A 47 -9.01 10.75 1.01
C ILE A 47 -8.25 10.03 -0.09
N TYR A 48 -7.84 8.80 0.19
CA TYR A 48 -7.18 7.92 -0.75
C TYR A 48 -8.11 6.76 -1.12
N LEU A 49 -8.15 6.41 -2.40
CA LEU A 49 -8.84 5.20 -2.89
C LEU A 49 -7.79 4.14 -3.20
N ASN A 50 -7.87 3.01 -2.47
CA ASN A 50 -6.94 1.91 -2.59
C ASN A 50 -7.55 0.73 -3.31
N PHE A 51 -6.77 0.14 -4.21
CA PHE A 51 -7.03 -1.14 -4.87
C PHE A 51 -5.92 -2.11 -4.51
N GLU A 52 -6.20 -3.18 -3.80
CA GLU A 52 -5.17 -4.15 -3.38
C GLU A 52 -4.76 -5.12 -4.48
N GLY A 53 -5.57 -5.24 -5.53
CA GLY A 53 -5.22 -6.06 -6.69
C GLY A 53 -6.23 -5.93 -7.82
N VAL A 54 -5.73 -5.56 -9.00
CA VAL A 54 -6.51 -5.43 -10.25
C VAL A 54 -5.68 -5.98 -11.40
N ASP A 55 -6.19 -6.99 -12.07
CA ASP A 55 -5.51 -7.67 -13.18
C ASP A 55 -6.18 -7.29 -14.52
N SER A 56 -5.48 -6.68 -15.47
CA SER A 56 -4.04 -6.43 -15.58
C SER A 56 -3.69 -4.95 -15.38
N CYS A 57 -4.48 -4.05 -15.92
CA CYS A 57 -4.37 -2.61 -15.73
C CYS A 57 -5.76 -1.96 -15.68
N PHE A 58 -5.82 -0.74 -15.19
CA PHE A 58 -7.10 -0.03 -15.11
C PHE A 58 -6.95 1.48 -15.17
N TYR A 59 -8.06 2.11 -15.60
CA TYR A 59 -8.27 3.54 -15.59
C TYR A 59 -9.33 3.88 -14.56
N LEU A 60 -9.13 4.97 -13.82
CA LEU A 60 -9.98 5.43 -12.73
C LEU A 60 -10.56 6.80 -13.02
N TRP A 61 -11.86 6.96 -12.79
CA TRP A 61 -12.57 8.25 -12.78
C TRP A 61 -13.36 8.40 -11.48
N ILE A 62 -13.34 9.62 -10.94
CA ILE A 62 -14.17 10.04 -9.83
C ILE A 62 -15.03 11.21 -10.33
N ASN A 63 -16.35 11.12 -10.17
CA ASN A 63 -17.29 12.16 -10.61
C ASN A 63 -17.04 12.60 -12.08
N GLU A 64 -16.83 11.60 -12.97
CA GLU A 64 -16.54 11.78 -14.40
C GLU A 64 -15.16 12.42 -14.69
N GLN A 65 -14.37 12.78 -13.69
CA GLN A 65 -13.03 13.32 -13.84
C GLN A 65 -11.99 12.18 -13.80
N PHE A 66 -11.04 12.19 -14.73
CA PHE A 66 -9.97 11.22 -14.76
C PHE A 66 -9.06 11.38 -13.52
N ALA A 67 -8.97 10.33 -12.73
CA ALA A 67 -8.19 10.28 -11.48
C ALA A 67 -6.82 9.58 -11.65
N GLY A 68 -6.70 8.63 -12.57
CA GLY A 68 -5.43 7.97 -12.79
C GLY A 68 -5.51 6.64 -13.54
N TYR A 69 -4.33 6.06 -13.72
CA TYR A 69 -4.07 4.76 -14.34
C TYR A 69 -3.12 3.96 -13.47
N SER A 70 -3.30 2.66 -13.41
CA SER A 70 -2.34 1.76 -12.77
C SER A 70 -2.27 0.41 -13.47
N GLN A 71 -1.13 -0.24 -13.31
CA GLN A 71 -0.86 -1.63 -13.66
C GLN A 71 -0.02 -2.27 -12.55
N VAL A 72 0.45 -3.50 -12.68
CA VAL A 72 1.08 -4.33 -11.63
C VAL A 72 0.02 -4.94 -10.72
N SER A 73 -0.55 -6.02 -11.20
CA SER A 73 -1.79 -6.66 -10.70
C SER A 73 -1.79 -6.99 -9.21
N HIS A 74 -0.64 -7.35 -8.63
CA HIS A 74 -0.53 -7.85 -7.25
C HIS A 74 0.00 -6.82 -6.27
N SER A 75 0.25 -5.59 -6.72
CA SER A 75 0.64 -4.46 -5.89
C SER A 75 -0.55 -3.56 -5.62
N THR A 76 -0.56 -2.94 -4.45
CA THR A 76 -1.57 -1.94 -4.10
C THR A 76 -1.41 -0.71 -4.99
N SER A 77 -2.53 -0.23 -5.52
CA SER A 77 -2.61 1.04 -6.25
C SER A 77 -3.40 2.03 -5.42
N GLU A 78 -2.78 3.13 -5.04
CA GLU A 78 -3.38 4.18 -4.21
C GLU A 78 -3.49 5.49 -5.00
N PHE A 79 -4.66 6.12 -4.93
CA PHE A 79 -4.95 7.40 -5.59
C PHE A 79 -5.44 8.42 -4.57
N ASP A 80 -4.78 9.59 -4.48
CA ASP A 80 -5.33 10.74 -3.77
C ASP A 80 -6.51 11.30 -4.59
N ILE A 81 -7.72 11.14 -4.09
CA ILE A 81 -8.94 11.59 -4.74
C ILE A 81 -9.59 12.77 -4.03
N THR A 82 -8.91 13.36 -3.05
CA THR A 82 -9.43 14.42 -2.17
C THR A 82 -10.11 15.54 -2.94
N ASP A 83 -9.41 16.09 -3.93
CA ASP A 83 -9.87 17.25 -4.70
C ASP A 83 -10.96 16.94 -5.75
N LEU A 84 -11.27 15.63 -5.92
CA LEU A 84 -12.29 15.16 -6.88
C LEU A 84 -13.64 14.87 -6.21
N LEU A 85 -13.70 14.94 -4.87
CA LEU A 85 -14.87 14.60 -4.09
C LEU A 85 -15.77 15.81 -3.80
N ASN A 86 -17.07 15.55 -3.71
CA ASN A 86 -18.08 16.50 -3.30
C ASN A 86 -18.79 16.02 -2.02
N GLU A 87 -19.36 16.95 -1.26
CA GLU A 87 -20.30 16.59 -0.22
C GLU A 87 -21.56 15.94 -0.84
N GLY A 88 -22.03 14.87 -0.21
CA GLY A 88 -23.15 14.08 -0.71
C GLY A 88 -22.72 12.93 -1.62
N GLU A 89 -23.48 12.69 -2.68
CA GLU A 89 -23.26 11.55 -3.59
C GLU A 89 -22.04 11.79 -4.51
N ASN A 90 -21.19 10.79 -4.59
CA ASN A 90 -20.05 10.70 -5.50
C ASN A 90 -20.13 9.40 -6.31
N SER A 91 -19.50 9.39 -7.47
CA SER A 91 -19.40 8.22 -8.32
C SER A 91 -17.95 7.82 -8.58
N VAL A 92 -17.69 6.53 -8.62
CA VAL A 92 -16.43 5.94 -9.09
C VAL A 92 -16.72 5.06 -10.30
N ALA A 93 -15.88 5.23 -11.34
CA ALA A 93 -15.86 4.37 -12.51
C ALA A 93 -14.45 3.81 -12.69
N VAL A 94 -14.36 2.48 -12.87
CA VAL A 94 -13.09 1.77 -13.09
C VAL A 94 -13.22 0.95 -14.36
N LEU A 95 -12.40 1.26 -15.36
CA LEU A 95 -12.28 0.46 -16.58
C LEU A 95 -11.05 -0.45 -16.43
N VAL A 96 -11.28 -1.72 -16.22
CA VAL A 96 -10.22 -2.74 -16.14
C VAL A 96 -10.04 -3.37 -17.51
N VAL A 97 -8.79 -3.43 -17.96
CA VAL A 97 -8.40 -4.03 -19.24
C VAL A 97 -7.63 -5.30 -18.97
N LYS A 98 -7.98 -6.39 -19.67
CA LYS A 98 -7.45 -7.73 -19.40
C LYS A 98 -5.96 -7.85 -19.68
N TRP A 99 -5.48 -7.23 -20.76
CA TRP A 99 -4.08 -7.30 -21.18
C TRP A 99 -3.47 -5.91 -21.31
N CYS A 100 -2.25 -5.77 -20.82
CA CYS A 100 -1.42 -4.58 -21.01
C CYS A 100 0.03 -5.03 -21.26
N ASP A 101 0.93 -4.10 -21.56
CA ASP A 101 2.35 -4.39 -21.74
C ASP A 101 2.98 -5.01 -20.47
N GLY A 102 2.53 -4.60 -19.29
CA GLY A 102 2.91 -5.21 -18.01
C GLY A 102 2.59 -6.70 -17.90
N SER A 103 1.61 -7.20 -18.66
CA SER A 103 1.26 -8.63 -18.67
C SER A 103 2.41 -9.53 -19.10
N TYR A 104 3.38 -9.01 -19.88
CA TYR A 104 4.58 -9.75 -20.25
C TYR A 104 5.51 -10.00 -19.06
N PHE A 105 5.58 -9.09 -18.10
CA PHE A 105 6.39 -9.23 -16.90
C PHE A 105 5.71 -10.04 -15.81
N GLU A 106 4.40 -10.17 -15.89
CA GLU A 106 3.57 -10.88 -14.90
C GLU A 106 3.26 -12.33 -15.31
N ASP A 107 3.98 -12.89 -16.28
CA ASP A 107 3.81 -14.28 -16.71
C ASP A 107 4.51 -15.23 -15.73
N GLN A 108 3.81 -15.52 -14.64
CA GLN A 108 4.26 -16.41 -13.57
C GLN A 108 3.40 -17.68 -13.54
N ASP A 109 3.89 -18.71 -12.86
CA ASP A 109 3.17 -19.97 -12.63
C ASP A 109 1.98 -19.74 -11.67
N LYS A 110 0.91 -19.15 -12.21
CA LYS A 110 -0.30 -18.82 -11.46
C LYS A 110 -1.53 -18.76 -12.34
N PHE A 111 -2.70 -18.76 -11.70
CA PHE A 111 -3.92 -18.38 -12.42
C PHE A 111 -3.89 -16.88 -12.75
N ARG A 112 -4.17 -16.55 -14.01
CA ARG A 112 -4.46 -15.18 -14.41
C ARG A 112 -5.91 -14.88 -14.09
N MET A 113 -6.08 -13.95 -13.14
CA MET A 113 -7.37 -13.50 -12.67
C MET A 113 -7.72 -12.23 -13.42
N SER A 114 -8.74 -12.01 -14.08
CA SER A 114 -9.10 -10.74 -14.69
C SER A 114 -10.00 -9.93 -13.76
N GLY A 115 -9.85 -8.63 -13.78
CA GLY A 115 -10.70 -7.72 -13.03
C GLY A 115 -10.18 -7.38 -11.63
N ILE A 116 -11.04 -6.84 -10.80
CA ILE A 116 -10.73 -6.48 -9.41
C ILE A 116 -10.86 -7.76 -8.57
N PHE A 117 -9.74 -8.32 -8.10
CA PHE A 117 -9.72 -9.62 -7.41
C PHE A 117 -9.38 -9.51 -5.92
N ARG A 118 -9.08 -8.30 -5.44
CA ARG A 118 -8.87 -7.99 -4.02
C ARG A 118 -9.72 -6.80 -3.60
N ASP A 119 -9.59 -6.39 -2.35
CA ASP A 119 -10.40 -5.33 -1.76
C ASP A 119 -10.15 -3.95 -2.39
N VAL A 120 -11.20 -3.13 -2.37
CA VAL A 120 -11.18 -1.72 -2.73
C VAL A 120 -11.82 -0.93 -1.62
N TYR A 121 -11.09 0.05 -1.08
CA TYR A 121 -11.54 0.82 0.07
C TYR A 121 -11.03 2.25 0.07
N LEU A 122 -11.69 3.10 0.85
CA LEU A 122 -11.25 4.48 1.11
C LEU A 122 -10.42 4.51 2.40
N ILE A 123 -9.28 5.19 2.35
CA ILE A 123 -8.49 5.57 3.53
C ILE A 123 -8.70 7.06 3.78
N ARG A 124 -9.00 7.41 5.03
CA ARG A 124 -9.02 8.79 5.50
C ARG A 124 -7.76 9.04 6.31
N ARG A 125 -7.06 10.10 5.99
CA ARG A 125 -5.84 10.51 6.69
C ARG A 125 -5.91 11.98 7.08
N PRO A 126 -5.32 12.40 8.19
CA PRO A 126 -5.15 13.83 8.49
C PRO A 126 -4.49 14.58 7.34
N LEU A 127 -4.73 15.90 7.22
CA LEU A 127 -4.08 16.73 6.20
C LEU A 127 -2.56 16.74 6.35
N ALA A 128 -2.06 16.63 7.59
CA ALA A 128 -0.66 16.43 7.89
C ALA A 128 -0.48 15.03 8.52
N HIS A 129 0.25 14.14 7.84
CA HIS A 129 0.43 12.76 8.26
C HIS A 129 1.75 12.15 7.77
N ILE A 130 2.15 11.03 8.37
CA ILE A 130 3.29 10.24 7.91
C ILE A 130 2.88 9.53 6.62
N ARG A 131 3.44 9.92 5.49
CA ARG A 131 3.11 9.34 4.17
C ARG A 131 3.68 7.93 4.02
N ASP A 132 4.96 7.79 4.38
CA ASP A 132 5.71 6.54 4.33
C ASP A 132 6.83 6.56 5.37
N TYR A 133 7.34 5.39 5.73
CA TYR A 133 8.50 5.28 6.61
C TYR A 133 9.28 3.99 6.32
N PHE A 134 10.59 4.05 6.53
CA PHE A 134 11.48 2.90 6.39
C PHE A 134 12.33 2.73 7.65
N VAL A 135 12.16 1.58 8.32
CA VAL A 135 12.92 1.22 9.53
C VAL A 135 14.19 0.46 9.12
N LYS A 136 15.33 0.96 9.53
CA LYS A 136 16.66 0.36 9.32
C LYS A 136 17.24 -0.08 10.65
N THR A 137 17.67 -1.32 10.75
CA THR A 137 18.38 -1.83 11.92
C THR A 137 19.84 -2.08 11.57
N THR A 138 20.75 -1.76 12.49
CA THR A 138 22.16 -2.06 12.37
C THR A 138 22.64 -2.65 13.68
N VAL A 139 23.39 -3.75 13.63
CA VAL A 139 23.93 -4.43 14.80
C VAL A 139 25.45 -4.37 14.77
N SER A 140 26.09 -4.14 15.91
CA SER A 140 27.55 -4.19 16.06
C SER A 140 28.09 -5.59 15.81
N ASP A 141 29.36 -5.69 15.38
CA ASP A 141 30.01 -6.97 15.07
C ASP A 141 30.06 -7.94 16.27
N ASP A 142 30.10 -7.40 17.48
CA ASP A 142 30.10 -8.17 18.73
C ASP A 142 28.69 -8.46 19.29
N LEU A 143 27.65 -8.01 18.56
CA LEU A 143 26.23 -8.17 18.90
C LEU A 143 25.80 -7.49 20.21
N SER A 144 26.63 -6.61 20.77
CA SER A 144 26.37 -5.95 22.06
C SER A 144 25.55 -4.66 21.93
N HIS A 145 25.42 -4.13 20.72
CA HIS A 145 24.74 -2.87 20.45
C HIS A 145 23.92 -2.93 19.15
N ALA A 146 22.79 -2.25 19.13
CA ALA A 146 22.00 -2.06 17.92
C ALA A 146 21.42 -0.65 17.81
N ASP A 147 21.47 -0.10 16.61
CA ASP A 147 20.78 1.14 16.24
C ASP A 147 19.55 0.82 15.40
N ILE A 148 18.45 1.53 15.68
CA ILE A 148 17.21 1.51 14.90
C ILE A 148 16.98 2.93 14.40
N ARG A 149 17.16 3.14 13.10
CA ARG A 149 16.91 4.42 12.44
C ARG A 149 15.65 4.36 11.60
N VAL A 150 14.84 5.41 11.66
CA VAL A 150 13.62 5.53 10.84
C VAL A 150 13.76 6.72 9.90
N GLU A 151 13.64 6.45 8.62
CA GLU A 151 13.51 7.46 7.57
C GLU A 151 12.03 7.65 7.28
N MET A 152 11.52 8.89 7.24
CA MET A 152 10.10 9.18 7.08
C MET A 152 9.85 10.18 5.95
N ASP A 153 8.75 9.93 5.22
CA ASP A 153 8.16 10.87 4.28
C ASP A 153 6.83 11.40 4.82
N PHE A 154 6.53 12.67 4.57
CA PHE A 154 5.37 13.35 5.12
C PHE A 154 4.51 14.01 4.05
N ILE A 155 3.21 14.07 4.31
CA ILE A 155 2.31 15.06 3.72
C ILE A 155 2.09 16.13 4.78
N GLY A 156 2.27 17.41 4.42
CA GLY A 156 2.29 18.47 5.43
C GLY A 156 3.51 18.39 6.35
N LEU A 157 3.35 18.87 7.57
CA LEU A 157 4.41 18.89 8.60
C LEU A 157 3.81 18.43 9.95
N PRO A 158 3.56 17.15 10.16
CA PRO A 158 3.09 16.67 11.45
C PRO A 158 4.21 16.70 12.49
N ASP A 159 3.89 17.05 13.72
CA ASP A 159 4.78 16.78 14.85
C ASP A 159 4.73 15.28 15.15
N VAL A 160 5.90 14.62 15.14
CA VAL A 160 6.00 13.17 15.35
C VAL A 160 6.74 12.90 16.66
N THR A 161 6.17 12.00 17.46
CA THR A 161 6.85 11.32 18.57
C THR A 161 6.93 9.84 18.23
N ALA A 162 8.12 9.24 18.37
CA ALA A 162 8.34 7.82 18.21
C ALA A 162 8.74 7.20 19.56
N GLU A 163 8.10 6.09 19.90
CA GLU A 163 8.30 5.37 21.16
C GLU A 163 8.69 3.93 20.82
N LEU A 164 9.77 3.44 21.44
CA LEU A 164 10.25 2.06 21.29
C LEU A 164 9.85 1.25 22.53
N TYR A 165 9.22 0.11 22.31
CA TYR A 165 8.77 -0.84 23.32
C TYR A 165 9.42 -2.20 23.13
N ASP A 166 9.63 -2.93 24.24
CA ASP A 166 9.98 -4.35 24.19
C ASP A 166 8.77 -5.24 23.84
N ALA A 167 8.99 -6.56 23.75
CA ALA A 167 7.93 -7.51 23.45
C ALA A 167 6.86 -7.61 24.55
N GLU A 168 7.18 -7.25 25.78
CA GLU A 168 6.29 -7.24 26.95
C GLU A 168 5.49 -5.93 27.05
N GLY A 169 5.78 -4.95 26.19
CA GLY A 169 5.11 -3.65 26.13
C GLY A 169 5.68 -2.61 27.10
N ALA A 170 6.90 -2.82 27.63
CA ALA A 170 7.58 -1.80 28.41
C ALA A 170 8.24 -0.76 27.50
N LEU A 171 8.03 0.53 27.78
CA LEU A 171 8.67 1.63 27.07
C LEU A 171 10.18 1.64 27.37
N LEU A 172 10.98 1.52 26.31
CA LEU A 172 12.44 1.55 26.38
C LEU A 172 12.99 2.96 26.13
N GLU A 173 12.50 3.62 25.08
CA GLU A 173 12.97 4.93 24.68
C GLU A 173 11.86 5.73 23.98
N SER A 174 11.93 7.07 24.04
CA SER A 174 11.04 7.97 23.32
C SER A 174 11.84 9.12 22.71
N THR A 175 11.59 9.41 21.44
CA THR A 175 12.24 10.48 20.70
C THR A 175 11.21 11.26 19.88
N ALA A 176 11.52 12.50 19.51
CA ALA A 176 10.66 13.34 18.67
C ALA A 176 11.42 13.86 17.47
N GLY A 177 10.70 14.07 16.37
CA GLY A 177 11.25 14.63 15.13
C GLY A 177 11.04 13.74 13.91
N ALA A 178 11.56 14.22 12.78
CA ALA A 178 11.36 13.62 11.47
C ALA A 178 12.25 12.39 11.18
N GLU A 179 13.31 12.20 11.95
CA GLU A 179 14.25 11.08 11.81
C GLU A 179 14.49 10.41 13.18
N PRO A 180 13.52 9.65 13.70
CA PRO A 180 13.70 8.95 14.97
C PRO A 180 14.86 7.96 14.89
N ASN A 181 15.65 7.92 15.96
CA ASN A 181 16.75 6.96 16.13
C ASN A 181 16.74 6.44 17.56
N PHE A 182 16.91 5.13 17.72
CA PHE A 182 16.97 4.45 19.01
C PHE A 182 18.25 3.63 19.11
N ALA A 183 18.84 3.59 20.30
CA ALA A 183 20.04 2.85 20.60
C ALA A 183 19.77 1.81 21.68
N LEU A 184 20.11 0.55 21.42
CA LEU A 184 19.89 -0.55 22.36
C LEU A 184 21.21 -1.19 22.75
N GLU A 185 21.47 -1.28 24.05
CA GLU A 185 22.56 -2.06 24.61
C GLU A 185 22.09 -3.50 24.87
N ASN A 186 22.88 -4.49 24.43
CA ASN A 186 22.56 -5.91 24.50
C ASN A 186 21.15 -6.24 23.97
N PRO A 187 20.85 -5.93 22.70
CA PRO A 187 19.53 -6.14 22.13
C PRO A 187 19.17 -7.63 22.11
N HIS A 188 17.88 -7.91 22.30
CA HIS A 188 17.37 -9.24 22.02
C HIS A 188 17.23 -9.42 20.50
N LEU A 189 18.10 -10.24 19.92
CA LEU A 189 18.16 -10.42 18.47
C LEU A 189 17.06 -11.36 17.99
N TRP A 190 16.51 -11.04 16.82
CA TRP A 190 15.58 -11.90 16.13
C TRP A 190 16.31 -13.06 15.45
N ASN A 191 15.76 -14.27 15.57
CA ASN A 191 16.10 -15.41 14.74
C ASN A 191 14.87 -16.32 14.57
N ALA A 192 14.96 -17.34 13.70
CA ALA A 192 13.81 -18.18 13.38
C ALA A 192 13.33 -19.07 14.56
N GLU A 193 14.21 -19.41 15.49
CA GLU A 193 13.91 -20.18 16.69
C GLU A 193 13.38 -19.29 17.82
N ASP A 194 13.77 -18.00 17.83
CA ASP A 194 13.35 -17.00 18.79
C ASP A 194 13.02 -15.68 18.05
N PRO A 195 11.83 -15.56 17.46
CA PRO A 195 11.44 -14.45 16.60
C PRO A 195 11.03 -13.21 17.41
N TYR A 196 11.94 -12.74 18.27
CA TYR A 196 11.70 -11.58 19.13
C TYR A 196 11.49 -10.30 18.33
N GLN A 197 10.49 -9.52 18.70
CA GLN A 197 10.16 -8.25 18.04
C GLN A 197 9.95 -7.13 19.05
N TYR A 198 10.62 -6.02 18.80
CA TYR A 198 10.30 -4.73 19.41
C TYR A 198 9.10 -4.10 18.70
N THR A 199 8.52 -3.06 19.32
CA THR A 199 7.42 -2.30 18.72
C THR A 199 7.80 -0.83 18.71
N ILE A 200 7.75 -0.20 17.55
CA ILE A 200 7.81 1.25 17.45
C ILE A 200 6.39 1.79 17.31
N VAL A 201 6.05 2.79 18.08
CA VAL A 201 4.77 3.51 17.96
C VAL A 201 5.06 4.94 17.55
N PHE A 202 4.61 5.31 16.35
CA PHE A 202 4.65 6.69 15.88
C PHE A 202 3.34 7.37 16.23
N ARG A 203 3.44 8.55 16.84
CA ARG A 203 2.28 9.37 17.24
C ARG A 203 2.38 10.75 16.60
N THR A 204 1.28 11.18 16.00
CA THR A 204 1.01 12.57 15.66
C THR A 204 -0.19 13.06 16.45
N ALA A 205 -0.65 14.30 16.22
CA ALA A 205 -1.84 14.82 16.89
C ALA A 205 -3.10 13.98 16.61
N ASP A 206 -3.20 13.42 15.38
CA ASP A 206 -4.43 12.80 14.86
C ASP A 206 -4.25 11.35 14.45
N GLU A 207 -3.03 10.77 14.61
CA GLU A 207 -2.72 9.46 14.07
C GLU A 207 -1.76 8.67 14.98
N VAL A 208 -1.97 7.36 15.06
CA VAL A 208 -1.07 6.42 15.74
C VAL A 208 -0.76 5.26 14.79
N ILE A 209 0.52 5.00 14.57
CA ILE A 209 1.00 3.89 13.73
C ILE A 209 1.87 2.99 14.59
N GLU A 210 1.60 1.68 14.55
CA GLU A 210 2.39 0.66 15.23
C GLU A 210 3.20 -0.15 14.19
N GLN A 211 4.50 -0.31 14.44
CA GLN A 211 5.42 -1.08 13.61
C GLN A 211 6.20 -2.09 14.45
N LYS A 212 6.10 -3.37 14.10
CA LYS A 212 6.94 -4.43 14.67
C LYS A 212 8.30 -4.46 14.01
N VAL A 213 9.36 -4.62 14.79
CA VAL A 213 10.75 -4.60 14.33
C VAL A 213 11.53 -5.75 14.94
N GLY A 214 12.08 -6.63 14.11
CA GLY A 214 13.10 -7.60 14.50
C GLY A 214 14.50 -7.00 14.26
N ILE A 215 15.42 -7.26 15.15
CA ILE A 215 16.83 -6.84 15.05
C ILE A 215 17.69 -8.06 14.71
N SER A 216 18.33 -8.07 13.52
CA SER A 216 19.14 -9.22 13.06
C SER A 216 20.34 -8.76 12.25
#